data_ecf428081c3dfe72dde0ad7ff69cf224
#
_entry.id   ecf428081c3dfe72dde0ad7ff69cf224
#
_cell.length_a   1.000
_cell.length_b   1.000
_cell.length_c   1.000
_cell.angle_alpha   90.00
_cell.angle_beta   90.00
_cell.angle_gamma   90.00
#
_symmetry.space_group_name_H-M   'P 1'
#
loop_
_entity.id
_entity.type
_entity.pdbx_description
1 polymer ?
#
loop_
_entity_poly.entity_id
_entity_poly.type
_entity_poly.pdbx_seq_one_letter_code
_entity_poly.pdbx_strand_id
1 'polypeptide(L)'
;HIADTHIKNLKYHKEYKAVFKQLYASLKEQEVDYIIHCGDIAHTKTQISPEFVELCSDFLKNLADIAPTYIILGNHDGNLRNSYRQDAITPIVDALNHKNLHLLKDAGETHLDDKFCLNVLSVFDEDNWVKPTNPDKINIGLYHGAIKYSRTDIGFVMEHGEHSISIFDDCDYAMLGDIHKTQILNKEGTIAYAGSTIQQNFGETDDKGMFIWDIQSKTEFSREKINFVNPKPFITIRLTKTGRIPNG
;
A
#
# COMPACT_ATOMS: atom_id res chain seq x y z
N HIS A 1 -4.95 3.57 5.08
CA HIS A 1 -3.96 2.58 4.64
C HIS A 1 -4.21 2.24 3.17
N ILE A 2 -3.26 2.58 2.34
CA ILE A 2 -3.20 2.31 0.89
C ILE A 2 -1.89 1.59 0.55
N ALA A 3 -1.87 0.82 -0.54
CA ALA A 3 -0.69 0.13 -1.05
C ALA A 3 -0.82 -0.16 -2.54
N ASP A 4 0.24 -0.61 -3.16
CA ASP A 4 0.25 -1.25 -4.46
C ASP A 4 -0.49 -0.43 -5.54
N THR A 5 -0.15 0.86 -5.62
CA THR A 5 -0.75 1.77 -6.61
C THR A 5 -0.27 1.44 -8.02
N HIS A 6 0.99 1.03 -8.17
CA HIS A 6 1.60 0.61 -9.43
C HIS A 6 1.32 1.54 -10.61
N ILE A 7 1.58 2.83 -10.44
CA ILE A 7 1.43 3.81 -11.51
C ILE A 7 2.28 3.37 -12.70
N LYS A 8 1.61 3.06 -13.82
CA LYS A 8 2.29 2.63 -15.05
C LYS A 8 2.85 3.81 -15.81
N ASN A 9 3.95 3.57 -16.50
CA ASN A 9 4.72 4.61 -17.17
C ASN A 9 3.89 5.43 -18.19
N LEU A 10 3.16 4.75 -19.09
CA LEU A 10 2.42 5.39 -20.17
C LEU A 10 0.99 4.85 -20.35
N LYS A 11 0.48 4.04 -19.39
CA LYS A 11 -0.80 3.35 -19.56
C LYS A 11 -1.74 3.65 -18.40
N TYR A 12 -3.03 3.70 -18.71
CA TYR A 12 -4.13 3.78 -17.73
C TYR A 12 -4.15 5.07 -16.88
N HIS A 13 -3.49 6.15 -17.32
CA HIS A 13 -3.41 7.39 -16.56
C HIS A 13 -4.78 8.05 -16.35
N LYS A 14 -5.72 7.87 -17.28
CA LYS A 14 -7.11 8.34 -17.12
C LYS A 14 -7.84 7.56 -16.04
N GLU A 15 -7.63 6.26 -15.99
CA GLU A 15 -8.18 5.34 -14.99
C GLU A 15 -7.60 5.66 -13.61
N TYR A 16 -6.29 5.83 -13.50
CA TYR A 16 -5.63 6.28 -12.25
C TYR A 16 -6.21 7.61 -11.77
N LYS A 17 -6.30 8.63 -12.62
CA LYS A 17 -6.86 9.94 -12.24
C LYS A 17 -8.31 9.83 -11.74
N ALA A 18 -9.12 8.95 -12.33
CA ALA A 18 -10.50 8.71 -11.91
C ALA A 18 -10.58 8.01 -10.54
N VAL A 19 -9.71 7.03 -10.27
CA VAL A 19 -9.62 6.33 -8.98
C VAL A 19 -9.05 7.26 -7.92
N PHE A 20 -7.98 8.00 -8.21
CA PHE A 20 -7.38 8.95 -7.26
C PHE A 20 -8.36 10.04 -6.82
N LYS A 21 -9.22 10.52 -7.75
CA LYS A 21 -10.27 11.47 -7.38
C LYS A 21 -11.24 10.88 -6.32
N GLN A 22 -11.60 9.61 -6.44
CA GLN A 22 -12.44 8.94 -5.44
C GLN A 22 -11.70 8.78 -4.12
N LEU A 23 -10.42 8.34 -4.18
CA LEU A 23 -9.55 8.21 -3.01
C LEU A 23 -9.44 9.53 -2.24
N TYR A 24 -9.14 10.63 -2.92
CA TYR A 24 -9.04 11.95 -2.26
C TYR A 24 -10.37 12.42 -1.66
N ALA A 25 -11.48 12.15 -2.34
CA ALA A 25 -12.80 12.50 -1.83
C ALA A 25 -13.11 11.72 -0.54
N SER A 26 -12.85 10.40 -0.53
CA SER A 26 -13.06 9.57 0.64
C SER A 26 -12.15 9.94 1.81
N LEU A 27 -10.85 10.21 1.55
CA LEU A 27 -9.93 10.65 2.62
C LEU A 27 -10.38 11.96 3.28
N LYS A 28 -10.90 12.90 2.49
CA LYS A 28 -11.43 14.18 3.00
C LYS A 28 -12.74 13.98 3.76
N GLU A 29 -13.63 13.14 3.27
CA GLU A 29 -14.91 12.81 3.93
C GLU A 29 -14.69 12.12 5.28
N GLN A 30 -13.68 11.27 5.38
CA GLN A 30 -13.31 10.55 6.59
C GLN A 30 -12.44 11.39 7.56
N GLU A 31 -12.05 12.61 7.19
CA GLU A 31 -11.24 13.53 8.02
C GLU A 31 -10.02 12.82 8.64
N VAL A 32 -9.27 12.05 7.82
CA VAL A 32 -8.17 11.21 8.30
C VAL A 32 -7.02 12.02 8.93
N ASP A 33 -6.49 11.56 10.05
CA ASP A 33 -5.35 12.19 10.72
C ASP A 33 -4.02 11.91 10.01
N TYR A 34 -3.87 10.70 9.47
CA TYR A 34 -2.65 10.22 8.80
C TYR A 34 -2.97 9.38 7.58
N ILE A 35 -2.09 9.42 6.59
CA ILE A 35 -2.16 8.55 5.40
C ILE A 35 -0.89 7.68 5.39
N ILE A 36 -1.07 6.36 5.32
CA ILE A 36 0.02 5.41 5.23
C ILE A 36 -0.04 4.73 3.86
N HIS A 37 1.06 4.81 3.10
CA HIS A 37 1.23 4.08 1.83
C HIS A 37 2.29 3.00 1.98
N CYS A 38 1.85 1.74 1.88
CA CYS A 38 2.70 0.57 2.12
C CYS A 38 3.41 0.07 0.85
N GLY A 39 4.03 0.98 0.08
CA GLY A 39 4.94 0.64 -1.02
C GLY A 39 4.28 0.36 -2.36
N ASP A 40 5.11 0.14 -3.38
CA ASP A 40 4.76 -0.11 -4.78
C ASP A 40 3.90 1.01 -5.39
N ILE A 41 4.42 2.23 -5.32
CA ILE A 41 3.85 3.38 -6.01
C ILE A 41 4.14 3.29 -7.50
N ALA A 42 5.41 3.03 -7.87
CA ALA A 42 5.80 2.82 -9.26
C ALA A 42 5.51 1.38 -9.71
N HIS A 43 5.06 1.21 -10.95
CA HIS A 43 4.94 -0.13 -11.55
C HIS A 43 6.30 -0.71 -11.95
N THR A 44 7.25 0.14 -12.32
CA THR A 44 8.63 -0.24 -12.69
C THR A 44 9.63 0.79 -12.23
N LYS A 45 10.70 0.34 -11.58
CA LYS A 45 11.77 1.18 -11.04
C LYS A 45 12.74 1.77 -12.07
N THR A 46 12.71 1.30 -13.32
CA THR A 46 13.71 1.65 -14.34
C THR A 46 13.14 2.36 -15.58
N GLN A 47 11.83 2.37 -15.74
CA GLN A 47 11.14 3.02 -16.84
C GLN A 47 10.31 4.18 -16.32
N ILE A 48 10.90 5.34 -16.26
CA ILE A 48 10.29 6.57 -15.73
C ILE A 48 10.08 7.54 -16.89
N SER A 49 8.82 7.80 -17.25
CA SER A 49 8.46 8.81 -18.25
C SER A 49 8.08 10.13 -17.59
N PRO A 50 8.12 11.25 -18.33
CA PRO A 50 7.61 12.52 -17.82
C PRO A 50 6.16 12.43 -17.33
N GLU A 51 5.31 11.67 -18.02
CA GLU A 51 3.90 11.48 -17.65
C GLU A 51 3.74 10.69 -16.34
N PHE A 52 4.63 9.71 -16.09
CA PHE A 52 4.69 9.04 -14.80
C PHE A 52 5.06 10.02 -13.69
N VAL A 53 6.12 10.83 -13.91
CA VAL A 53 6.57 11.81 -12.90
C VAL A 53 5.46 12.80 -12.59
N GLU A 54 4.76 13.33 -13.62
CA GLU A 54 3.63 14.24 -13.44
C GLU A 54 2.53 13.57 -12.58
N LEU A 55 2.07 12.39 -12.99
CA LEU A 55 0.97 11.70 -12.29
C LEU A 55 1.34 11.29 -10.87
N CYS A 56 2.56 10.79 -10.65
CA CYS A 56 3.08 10.41 -9.35
C CYS A 56 3.24 11.63 -8.43
N SER A 57 3.79 12.72 -8.95
CA SER A 57 3.94 13.99 -8.21
C SER A 57 2.58 14.55 -7.80
N ASP A 58 1.61 14.59 -8.72
CA ASP A 58 0.24 15.01 -8.42
C ASP A 58 -0.41 14.12 -7.37
N PHE A 59 -0.23 12.79 -7.47
CA PHE A 59 -0.76 11.83 -6.51
C PHE A 59 -0.21 12.10 -5.10
N LEU A 60 1.10 12.15 -4.95
CA LEU A 60 1.76 12.34 -3.65
C LEU A 60 1.45 13.71 -3.05
N LYS A 61 1.47 14.76 -3.88
CA LYS A 61 1.12 16.10 -3.43
C LYS A 61 -0.32 16.18 -2.91
N ASN A 62 -1.29 15.61 -3.63
CA ASN A 62 -2.68 15.63 -3.20
C ASN A 62 -2.91 14.84 -1.90
N LEU A 63 -2.20 13.73 -1.68
CA LEU A 63 -2.25 13.02 -0.39
C LEU A 63 -1.72 13.93 0.74
N ALA A 64 -0.55 14.50 0.55
CA ALA A 64 0.10 15.37 1.54
C ALA A 64 -0.66 16.68 1.81
N ASP A 65 -1.41 17.19 0.83
CA ASP A 65 -2.33 18.34 1.01
C ASP A 65 -3.56 17.97 1.87
N ILE A 66 -3.91 16.67 1.97
CA ILE A 66 -5.05 16.21 2.78
C ILE A 66 -4.61 15.96 4.23
N ALA A 67 -3.56 15.15 4.43
CA ALA A 67 -3.05 14.81 5.76
C ALA A 67 -1.55 14.44 5.70
N PRO A 68 -0.82 14.44 6.83
CA PRO A 68 0.52 13.90 6.90
C PRO A 68 0.57 12.49 6.31
N THR A 69 1.41 12.31 5.29
CA THR A 69 1.48 11.10 4.48
C THR A 69 2.84 10.44 4.67
N TYR A 70 2.82 9.19 5.10
CA TYR A 70 4.00 8.35 5.33
C TYR A 70 4.05 7.23 4.32
N ILE A 71 5.19 7.06 3.69
CA ILE A 71 5.39 6.12 2.58
C ILE A 71 6.56 5.22 2.91
N ILE A 72 6.40 3.91 2.76
CA ILE A 72 7.51 2.97 2.65
C ILE A 72 7.73 2.58 1.19
N LEU A 73 8.94 2.12 0.85
CA LEU A 73 9.22 1.62 -0.50
C LEU A 73 8.79 0.16 -0.65
N GLY A 74 8.30 -0.18 -1.84
CA GLY A 74 8.09 -1.55 -2.27
C GLY A 74 9.15 -2.05 -3.26
N ASN A 75 9.11 -3.32 -3.59
CA ASN A 75 10.08 -3.98 -4.47
C ASN A 75 10.03 -3.48 -5.93
N HIS A 76 8.92 -2.84 -6.34
CA HIS A 76 8.80 -2.18 -7.63
C HIS A 76 9.32 -0.73 -7.63
N ASP A 77 9.44 -0.09 -6.46
CA ASP A 77 9.98 1.26 -6.33
C ASP A 77 11.51 1.28 -6.36
N GLY A 78 12.17 0.28 -5.76
CA GLY A 78 13.61 0.19 -5.61
C GLY A 78 14.21 -1.15 -6.04
N ASN A 79 15.53 -1.27 -6.02
CA ASN A 79 16.26 -2.49 -6.40
C ASN A 79 16.73 -3.26 -5.17
N LEU A 80 16.03 -4.33 -4.79
CA LEU A 80 16.39 -5.18 -3.65
C LEU A 80 17.81 -5.79 -3.74
N ARG A 81 18.32 -6.00 -4.96
CA ARG A 81 19.66 -6.58 -5.16
C ARG A 81 20.81 -5.55 -5.11
N ASN A 82 20.47 -4.27 -5.14
CA ASN A 82 21.45 -3.19 -5.12
C ASN A 82 20.84 -1.95 -4.44
N SER A 83 20.97 -1.91 -3.11
CA SER A 83 20.47 -0.83 -2.26
C SER A 83 21.14 0.52 -2.52
N TYR A 84 22.35 0.54 -3.14
CA TYR A 84 23.03 1.78 -3.53
C TYR A 84 22.36 2.45 -4.75
N ARG A 85 21.52 1.72 -5.50
CA ARG A 85 20.83 2.29 -6.65
C ARG A 85 19.64 3.12 -6.19
N GLN A 86 19.54 4.33 -6.74
CA GLN A 86 18.41 5.23 -6.48
C GLN A 86 17.08 4.55 -6.82
N ASP A 87 16.10 4.64 -5.93
CA ASP A 87 14.72 4.24 -6.18
C ASP A 87 13.97 5.28 -7.04
N ALA A 88 12.78 4.92 -7.50
CA ALA A 88 11.98 5.76 -8.40
C ALA A 88 11.23 6.89 -7.66
N ILE A 89 11.05 6.79 -6.34
CA ILE A 89 10.17 7.65 -5.56
C ILE A 89 10.93 8.78 -4.86
N THR A 90 12.12 8.50 -4.31
CA THR A 90 12.93 9.50 -3.58
C THR A 90 13.11 10.81 -4.38
N PRO A 91 13.52 10.80 -5.68
CA PRO A 91 13.72 12.05 -6.40
C PRO A 91 12.45 12.89 -6.55
N ILE A 92 11.27 12.25 -6.60
CA ILE A 92 9.98 12.92 -6.71
C ILE A 92 9.61 13.55 -5.37
N VAL A 93 9.75 12.79 -4.28
CA VAL A 93 9.48 13.28 -2.92
C VAL A 93 10.38 14.45 -2.57
N ASP A 94 11.68 14.34 -2.86
CA ASP A 94 12.68 15.40 -2.62
C ASP A 94 12.34 16.66 -3.43
N ALA A 95 11.97 16.51 -4.70
CA ALA A 95 11.59 17.63 -5.57
C ALA A 95 10.30 18.32 -5.11
N LEU A 96 9.32 17.56 -4.62
CA LEU A 96 8.08 18.11 -4.05
C LEU A 96 8.34 18.92 -2.78
N ASN A 97 9.31 18.48 -1.96
CA ASN A 97 9.69 19.12 -0.70
C ASN A 97 8.47 19.55 0.14
N HIS A 98 7.47 18.66 0.24
CA HIS A 98 6.22 18.95 0.91
C HIS A 98 6.33 18.60 2.40
N LYS A 99 5.99 19.52 3.30
CA LYS A 99 6.14 19.37 4.77
C LYS A 99 5.41 18.16 5.37
N ASN A 100 4.32 17.73 4.73
CA ASN A 100 3.50 16.60 5.17
C ASN A 100 3.79 15.30 4.38
N LEU A 101 4.85 15.25 3.58
CA LEU A 101 5.20 14.06 2.79
C LEU A 101 6.50 13.46 3.34
N HIS A 102 6.42 12.25 3.87
CA HIS A 102 7.50 11.57 4.58
C HIS A 102 7.78 10.22 3.92
N LEU A 103 8.98 10.07 3.34
CA LEU A 103 9.44 8.80 2.78
C LEU A 103 10.32 8.08 3.80
N LEU A 104 9.85 6.92 4.26
CA LEU A 104 10.50 6.09 5.27
C LEU A 104 11.22 4.93 4.56
N LYS A 105 12.48 5.10 4.18
CA LYS A 105 13.26 4.15 3.39
C LYS A 105 13.91 3.08 4.24
N ASP A 106 14.44 3.50 5.37
CA ASP A 106 15.23 2.67 6.27
C ASP A 106 14.34 2.03 7.34
N ALA A 107 14.80 0.93 7.91
CA ALA A 107 14.14 0.33 9.05
C ALA A 107 14.24 1.23 10.29
N GLY A 108 13.24 1.15 11.18
CA GLY A 108 13.25 1.91 12.42
C GLY A 108 11.90 2.49 12.80
N GLU A 109 11.92 3.34 13.82
CA GLU A 109 10.74 3.96 14.40
C GLU A 109 10.53 5.38 13.89
N THR A 110 9.26 5.73 13.66
CA THR A 110 8.83 7.10 13.36
C THR A 110 7.64 7.45 14.24
N HIS A 111 7.85 8.38 15.18
CA HIS A 111 6.78 8.85 16.05
C HIS A 111 5.87 9.82 15.29
N LEU A 112 4.57 9.50 15.22
CA LEU A 112 3.57 10.36 14.60
C LEU A 112 3.15 11.47 15.56
N ASP A 113 2.90 11.11 16.81
CA ASP A 113 2.48 11.95 17.90
C ASP A 113 2.81 11.29 19.26
N ASP A 114 2.13 11.73 20.34
CA ASP A 114 2.31 11.14 21.67
C ASP A 114 1.69 9.74 21.77
N LYS A 115 0.74 9.38 20.91
CA LYS A 115 -0.04 8.13 20.94
C LYS A 115 0.50 7.07 19.99
N PHE A 116 0.92 7.45 18.78
CA PHE A 116 1.25 6.53 17.71
C PHE A 116 2.74 6.51 17.34
N CYS A 117 3.23 5.31 17.01
CA CYS A 117 4.56 5.08 16.46
C CYS A 117 4.48 4.10 15.29
N LEU A 118 5.06 4.47 14.15
CA LEU A 118 5.28 3.58 13.01
C LEU A 118 6.58 2.82 13.22
N ASN A 119 6.56 1.51 12.99
CA ASN A 119 7.72 0.63 13.03
C ASN A 119 7.95 0.07 11.63
N VAL A 120 8.92 0.64 10.92
CA VAL A 120 9.21 0.27 9.53
C VAL A 120 10.09 -0.96 9.48
N LEU A 121 9.59 -2.03 8.88
CA LEU A 121 10.32 -3.24 8.53
C LEU A 121 10.67 -3.17 7.03
N SER A 122 11.66 -2.31 6.71
CA SER A 122 12.05 -2.05 5.32
C SER A 122 12.68 -3.29 4.68
N VAL A 123 12.18 -3.71 3.51
CA VAL A 123 12.77 -4.80 2.70
C VAL A 123 14.10 -4.42 2.06
N PHE A 124 14.50 -3.16 2.14
CA PHE A 124 15.81 -2.67 1.69
C PHE A 124 16.84 -2.59 2.81
N ASP A 125 16.41 -2.87 4.07
CA ASP A 125 17.22 -2.66 5.26
C ASP A 125 16.92 -3.71 6.36
N GLU A 126 16.78 -4.98 5.96
CA GLU A 126 16.35 -6.07 6.85
C GLU A 126 17.31 -6.31 8.03
N ASP A 127 18.62 -6.12 7.81
CA ASP A 127 19.64 -6.32 8.86
C ASP A 127 19.49 -5.32 10.02
N ASN A 128 18.77 -4.22 9.82
CA ASN A 128 18.56 -3.17 10.82
C ASN A 128 17.13 -3.13 11.39
N TRP A 129 16.33 -4.17 11.18
CA TRP A 129 15.02 -4.23 11.80
C TRP A 129 15.13 -4.21 13.33
N VAL A 130 14.35 -3.35 13.94
CA VAL A 130 14.30 -3.17 15.39
C VAL A 130 12.90 -3.41 15.90
N LYS A 131 12.83 -3.91 17.14
CA LYS A 131 11.55 -4.01 17.86
C LYS A 131 11.12 -2.63 18.35
N PRO A 132 9.80 -2.39 18.50
CA PRO A 132 9.29 -1.18 19.14
C PRO A 132 9.95 -0.92 20.49
N THR A 133 10.45 0.29 20.67
CA THR A 133 11.17 0.67 21.90
C THR A 133 10.24 1.28 22.95
N ASN A 134 9.08 1.82 22.54
CA ASN A 134 8.12 2.43 23.47
C ASN A 134 6.84 1.60 23.59
N PRO A 135 6.71 0.76 24.66
CA PRO A 135 5.52 -0.06 24.87
C PRO A 135 4.28 0.75 25.28
N ASP A 136 4.40 2.01 25.66
CA ASP A 136 3.25 2.85 26.03
C ASP A 136 2.53 3.42 24.80
N LYS A 137 3.21 3.48 23.65
CA LYS A 137 2.61 3.90 22.38
C LYS A 137 1.89 2.76 21.70
N ILE A 138 0.97 3.12 20.82
CA ILE A 138 0.39 2.20 19.85
C ILE A 138 1.38 2.03 18.70
N ASN A 139 1.96 0.83 18.59
CA ASN A 139 2.98 0.50 17.62
C ASN A 139 2.36 -0.12 16.39
N ILE A 140 2.57 0.50 15.23
CA ILE A 140 2.03 0.07 13.94
C ILE A 140 3.19 -0.40 13.06
N GLY A 141 3.29 -1.70 12.81
CA GLY A 141 4.26 -2.28 11.89
C GLY A 141 3.93 -1.92 10.44
N LEU A 142 4.92 -1.46 9.66
CA LEU A 142 4.81 -1.23 8.23
C LEU A 142 5.74 -2.19 7.48
N TYR A 143 5.20 -2.93 6.54
CA TYR A 143 5.97 -3.89 5.76
C TYR A 143 5.43 -4.01 4.33
N HIS A 144 6.34 -4.17 3.37
CA HIS A 144 6.00 -4.47 1.99
C HIS A 144 6.65 -5.78 1.56
N GLY A 145 5.89 -6.85 1.54
CA GLY A 145 6.37 -8.18 1.15
C GLY A 145 5.37 -9.28 1.48
N ALA A 146 5.61 -10.47 0.95
CA ALA A 146 4.71 -11.61 1.10
C ALA A 146 4.88 -12.29 2.47
N ILE A 147 3.86 -12.26 3.29
CA ILE A 147 3.78 -13.05 4.53
C ILE A 147 3.30 -14.46 4.20
N LYS A 148 3.91 -15.48 4.83
CA LYS A 148 3.52 -16.89 4.66
C LYS A 148 2.02 -17.07 4.84
N TYR A 149 1.44 -17.86 3.94
CA TYR A 149 0.02 -18.20 3.87
C TYR A 149 -0.92 -17.07 3.43
N SER A 150 -0.41 -15.88 3.08
CA SER A 150 -1.21 -14.88 2.37
C SER A 150 -1.65 -15.41 0.99
N ARG A 151 -2.69 -14.83 0.43
CA ARG A 151 -3.33 -15.33 -0.80
C ARG A 151 -3.42 -14.24 -1.85
N THR A 152 -3.18 -14.60 -3.10
CA THR A 152 -3.46 -13.73 -4.24
C THR A 152 -4.94 -13.79 -4.65
N ASP A 153 -5.38 -12.89 -5.53
CA ASP A 153 -6.76 -12.87 -6.04
C ASP A 153 -7.15 -14.17 -6.75
N ILE A 154 -6.21 -14.83 -7.44
CA ILE A 154 -6.44 -16.12 -8.11
C ILE A 154 -6.42 -17.32 -7.15
N GLY A 155 -6.26 -17.07 -5.83
CA GLY A 155 -6.27 -18.11 -4.80
C GLY A 155 -4.94 -18.81 -4.57
N PHE A 156 -3.85 -18.36 -5.20
CA PHE A 156 -2.52 -18.88 -4.92
C PHE A 156 -2.13 -18.54 -3.46
N VAL A 157 -1.63 -19.55 -2.73
CA VAL A 157 -1.18 -19.41 -1.34
C VAL A 157 0.32 -19.25 -1.31
N MET A 158 0.81 -18.22 -0.61
CA MET A 158 2.24 -17.94 -0.43
C MET A 158 2.84 -18.85 0.66
N GLU A 159 2.97 -20.16 0.36
CA GLU A 159 3.51 -21.14 1.32
C GLU A 159 4.95 -20.85 1.74
N HIS A 160 5.73 -20.24 0.82
CA HIS A 160 7.13 -19.86 1.00
C HIS A 160 7.29 -18.34 1.01
N GLY A 161 6.37 -17.61 1.65
CA GLY A 161 6.52 -16.17 1.89
C GLY A 161 7.86 -15.88 2.61
N GLU A 162 8.40 -14.69 2.38
CA GLU A 162 9.72 -14.30 2.91
C GLU A 162 9.74 -14.37 4.43
N HIS A 163 8.66 -13.93 5.09
CA HIS A 163 8.53 -13.91 6.54
C HIS A 163 7.22 -14.54 7.01
N SER A 164 7.18 -14.94 8.29
CA SER A 164 5.94 -15.32 8.96
C SER A 164 5.30 -14.08 9.61
N ILE A 165 4.02 -14.20 9.98
CA ILE A 165 3.29 -13.13 10.67
C ILE A 165 3.94 -12.73 12.00
N SER A 166 4.78 -13.59 12.58
CA SER A 166 5.48 -13.33 13.85
C SER A 166 6.47 -12.17 13.82
N ILE A 167 6.83 -11.64 12.64
CA ILE A 167 7.63 -10.40 12.58
C ILE A 167 6.91 -9.20 13.19
N PHE A 168 5.60 -9.30 13.41
CA PHE A 168 4.76 -8.25 14.01
C PHE A 168 4.36 -8.52 15.46
N ASP A 169 4.91 -9.56 16.11
CA ASP A 169 4.52 -9.95 17.49
C ASP A 169 4.73 -8.82 18.51
N ASP A 170 5.64 -7.90 18.25
CA ASP A 170 5.91 -6.74 19.10
C ASP A 170 5.11 -5.50 18.68
N CYS A 171 4.28 -5.56 17.62
CA CYS A 171 3.41 -4.49 17.16
C CYS A 171 1.95 -4.72 17.56
N ASP A 172 1.22 -3.64 17.85
CA ASP A 172 -0.21 -3.71 18.15
C ASP A 172 -1.04 -3.89 16.87
N TYR A 173 -0.59 -3.26 15.78
CA TYR A 173 -1.18 -3.32 14.44
C TYR A 173 -0.09 -3.50 13.39
N ALA A 174 -0.47 -3.99 12.19
CA ALA A 174 0.40 -3.96 11.03
C ALA A 174 -0.36 -3.66 9.74
N MET A 175 0.21 -2.76 8.93
CA MET A 175 -0.29 -2.33 7.64
C MET A 175 0.68 -2.77 6.55
N LEU A 176 0.17 -3.57 5.58
CA LEU A 176 1.00 -4.31 4.64
C LEU A 176 0.70 -3.95 3.18
N GLY A 177 1.72 -4.07 2.32
CA GLY A 177 1.66 -4.04 0.85
C GLY A 177 2.34 -5.25 0.23
N ASP A 178 2.39 -5.34 -1.12
CA ASP A 178 2.87 -6.42 -2.00
C ASP A 178 1.76 -7.39 -2.45
N ILE A 179 0.83 -7.74 -1.59
CA ILE A 179 -0.27 -8.64 -1.98
C ILE A 179 -1.49 -7.81 -2.37
N HIS A 180 -1.82 -7.84 -3.67
CA HIS A 180 -2.89 -7.02 -4.25
C HIS A 180 -4.30 -7.38 -3.79
N LYS A 181 -4.45 -8.53 -3.12
CA LYS A 181 -5.71 -8.97 -2.53
C LYS A 181 -5.87 -8.38 -1.13
N THR A 182 -6.96 -7.64 -0.92
CA THR A 182 -7.36 -7.19 0.42
C THR A 182 -7.61 -8.41 1.32
N GLN A 183 -6.89 -8.52 2.44
CA GLN A 183 -7.06 -9.62 3.37
C GLN A 183 -6.57 -9.28 4.78
N ILE A 184 -7.14 -9.99 5.75
CA ILE A 184 -6.78 -9.94 7.16
C ILE A 184 -5.99 -11.21 7.48
N LEU A 185 -4.86 -11.07 8.18
CA LEU A 185 -3.94 -12.19 8.40
C LEU A 185 -4.09 -12.85 9.79
N ASN A 186 -4.63 -12.15 10.78
CA ASN A 186 -4.80 -12.67 12.14
C ASN A 186 -6.27 -12.61 12.59
N LYS A 187 -6.58 -13.34 13.65
CA LYS A 187 -7.96 -13.44 14.18
C LYS A 187 -8.44 -12.15 14.82
N GLU A 188 -7.53 -11.40 15.40
CA GLU A 188 -7.78 -10.14 16.08
C GLU A 188 -8.14 -9.03 15.07
N GLY A 189 -7.76 -9.21 13.80
CA GLY A 189 -8.05 -8.27 12.74
C GLY A 189 -7.07 -7.09 12.70
N THR A 190 -5.95 -7.15 13.40
CA THR A 190 -5.00 -6.03 13.53
C THR A 190 -3.90 -6.02 12.48
N ILE A 191 -3.75 -7.11 11.69
CA ILE A 191 -2.73 -7.25 10.65
C ILE A 191 -3.42 -7.46 9.31
N ALA A 192 -3.20 -6.56 8.34
CA ALA A 192 -3.91 -6.61 7.08
C ALA A 192 -3.12 -6.06 5.88
N TYR A 193 -3.38 -6.66 4.70
CA TYR A 193 -3.08 -6.07 3.40
C TYR A 193 -4.25 -5.20 2.95
N ALA A 194 -3.99 -3.96 2.57
CA ALA A 194 -5.00 -3.10 1.94
C ALA A 194 -5.41 -3.62 0.55
N GLY A 195 -4.50 -4.32 -0.10
CA GLY A 195 -4.60 -4.68 -1.49
C GLY A 195 -4.23 -3.52 -2.42
N SER A 196 -4.25 -3.75 -3.73
CA SER A 196 -3.93 -2.70 -4.68
C SER A 196 -5.04 -1.64 -4.77
N THR A 197 -4.62 -0.40 -5.02
CA THR A 197 -5.53 0.75 -5.15
C THR A 197 -6.41 0.65 -6.39
N ILE A 198 -5.92 0.01 -7.45
CA ILE A 198 -6.63 -0.24 -8.70
C ILE A 198 -6.24 -1.62 -9.23
N GLN A 199 -7.16 -2.27 -9.93
CA GLN A 199 -6.91 -3.56 -10.59
C GLN A 199 -5.75 -3.47 -11.57
N GLN A 200 -4.77 -4.38 -11.46
CA GLN A 200 -3.52 -4.35 -12.24
C GLN A 200 -3.55 -5.26 -13.48
N ASN A 201 -4.34 -6.33 -13.45
CA ASN A 201 -4.40 -7.34 -14.51
C ASN A 201 -5.70 -8.15 -14.49
N PHE A 202 -5.88 -9.04 -15.49
CA PHE A 202 -7.06 -9.91 -15.62
C PHE A 202 -7.17 -11.01 -14.54
N GLY A 203 -6.14 -11.26 -13.77
CA GLY A 203 -6.15 -12.23 -12.66
C GLY A 203 -6.66 -11.64 -11.35
N GLU A 204 -6.90 -10.35 -11.31
CA GLU A 204 -7.37 -9.67 -10.10
C GLU A 204 -8.87 -9.40 -10.17
N THR A 205 -9.50 -9.39 -9.00
CA THR A 205 -10.86 -8.87 -8.82
C THR A 205 -10.88 -7.36 -8.92
N ASP A 206 -12.04 -6.74 -9.14
CA ASP A 206 -12.21 -5.30 -9.28
C ASP A 206 -12.57 -4.58 -7.96
N ASP A 207 -12.63 -5.32 -6.85
CA ASP A 207 -12.91 -4.81 -5.50
C ASP A 207 -11.70 -4.14 -4.84
N LYS A 208 -11.02 -3.27 -5.58
CA LYS A 208 -9.83 -2.53 -5.16
C LYS A 208 -10.18 -1.26 -4.39
N GLY A 209 -9.26 -0.83 -3.51
CA GLY A 209 -9.57 0.32 -2.67
C GLY A 209 -8.53 0.62 -1.61
N MET A 210 -9.00 0.98 -0.42
CA MET A 210 -8.19 1.28 0.75
C MET A 210 -8.86 0.83 2.03
N PHE A 211 -8.11 0.81 3.13
CA PHE A 211 -8.67 0.72 4.48
C PHE A 211 -8.66 2.07 5.17
N ILE A 212 -9.76 2.37 5.85
CA ILE A 212 -9.81 3.37 6.93
C ILE A 212 -9.73 2.60 8.25
N TRP A 213 -8.81 3.00 9.10
CA TRP A 213 -8.65 2.47 10.44
C TRP A 213 -9.00 3.57 11.44
N ASP A 214 -9.90 3.28 12.34
CA ASP A 214 -10.16 4.12 13.51
C ASP A 214 -9.59 3.40 14.73
N ILE A 215 -8.44 3.87 15.25
CA ILE A 215 -7.67 3.20 16.30
C ILE A 215 -7.74 4.02 17.57
N GLN A 216 -8.52 3.56 18.53
CA GLN A 216 -8.73 4.22 19.83
C GLN A 216 -7.69 3.78 20.86
N SER A 217 -7.29 2.51 20.86
CA SER A 217 -6.29 1.94 21.77
C SER A 217 -5.58 0.75 21.11
N LYS A 218 -4.73 0.06 21.85
CA LYS A 218 -4.06 -1.18 21.37
C LYS A 218 -5.02 -2.32 21.07
N THR A 219 -6.25 -2.28 21.61
CA THR A 219 -7.24 -3.35 21.50
C THR A 219 -8.59 -2.87 21.00
N GLU A 220 -8.81 -1.54 20.96
CA GLU A 220 -10.07 -0.95 20.52
C GLU A 220 -9.85 -0.22 19.20
N PHE A 221 -10.45 -0.76 18.14
CA PHE A 221 -10.38 -0.18 16.80
C PHE A 221 -11.57 -0.62 15.95
N SER A 222 -11.80 0.13 14.89
CA SER A 222 -12.61 -0.33 13.75
C SER A 222 -11.82 -0.19 12.46
N ARG A 223 -12.24 -0.94 11.44
CA ARG A 223 -11.65 -0.87 10.10
C ARG A 223 -12.74 -1.02 9.06
N GLU A 224 -12.75 -0.10 8.12
CA GLU A 224 -13.65 -0.10 6.98
C GLU A 224 -12.85 -0.23 5.68
N LYS A 225 -13.33 -1.04 4.72
CA LYS A 225 -12.81 -1.08 3.36
C LYS A 225 -13.62 -0.16 2.48
N ILE A 226 -12.97 0.81 1.86
CA ILE A 226 -13.55 1.67 0.84
C ILE A 226 -13.11 1.19 -0.52
N ASN A 227 -14.06 0.75 -1.35
CA ASN A 227 -13.78 0.30 -2.72
C ASN A 227 -13.86 1.47 -3.70
N PHE A 228 -12.97 1.45 -4.71
CA PHE A 228 -12.97 2.42 -5.80
C PHE A 228 -13.50 1.80 -7.08
N VAL A 229 -14.27 2.57 -7.82
CA VAL A 229 -14.80 2.15 -9.12
C VAL A 229 -13.74 2.42 -10.20
N ASN A 230 -13.21 1.35 -10.80
CA ASN A 230 -12.36 1.48 -11.97
C ASN A 230 -13.26 1.73 -13.21
N PRO A 231 -13.11 2.86 -13.93
CA PRO A 231 -13.96 3.16 -15.10
C PRO A 231 -13.74 2.19 -16.27
N LYS A 232 -12.62 1.42 -16.28
CA LYS A 232 -12.32 0.40 -17.28
C LYS A 232 -11.69 -0.82 -16.63
N PRO A 233 -12.48 -1.63 -15.91
CA PRO A 233 -11.96 -2.83 -15.25
C PRO A 233 -11.50 -3.87 -16.28
N PHE A 234 -10.54 -4.70 -15.85
CA PHE A 234 -10.17 -5.91 -16.60
C PHE A 234 -11.25 -6.96 -16.40
N ILE A 235 -11.98 -7.28 -17.46
CA ILE A 235 -13.10 -8.23 -17.40
C ILE A 235 -12.74 -9.50 -18.17
N THR A 236 -12.83 -10.66 -17.51
CA THR A 236 -12.70 -11.97 -18.14
C THR A 236 -14.08 -12.57 -18.40
N ILE A 237 -14.43 -12.74 -19.66
CA ILE A 237 -15.69 -13.38 -20.09
C ILE A 237 -15.39 -14.83 -20.49
N ARG A 238 -15.97 -15.78 -19.75
CA ARG A 238 -15.90 -17.20 -20.12
C ARG A 238 -17.08 -17.55 -21.00
N LEU A 239 -16.82 -17.98 -22.20
CA LEU A 239 -17.86 -18.45 -23.11
C LEU A 239 -18.38 -19.83 -22.69
N THR A 240 -19.66 -20.12 -23.00
CA THR A 240 -20.22 -21.46 -22.90
C THR A 240 -19.53 -22.41 -23.89
N LYS A 241 -19.75 -23.72 -23.73
CA LYS A 241 -19.24 -24.72 -24.69
C LYS A 241 -19.68 -24.48 -26.14
N THR A 242 -20.78 -23.75 -26.36
CA THR A 242 -21.29 -23.35 -27.66
C THR A 242 -20.82 -21.98 -28.14
N GLY A 243 -19.84 -21.37 -27.43
CA GLY A 243 -19.25 -20.07 -27.79
C GLY A 243 -20.16 -18.86 -27.50
N ARG A 244 -21.18 -19.01 -26.66
CA ARG A 244 -22.07 -17.91 -26.26
C ARG A 244 -21.63 -17.30 -24.96
N ILE A 245 -21.88 -15.99 -24.79
CA ILE A 245 -21.73 -15.31 -23.50
C ILE A 245 -22.84 -15.84 -22.58
N PRO A 246 -22.53 -16.30 -21.35
CA PRO A 246 -23.56 -16.65 -20.36
C PRO A 246 -24.45 -15.46 -20.07
N ASN A 247 -25.76 -15.69 -19.95
CA ASN A 247 -26.65 -14.67 -19.37
C ASN A 247 -26.26 -14.50 -17.89
N GLY A 248 -25.98 -13.26 -17.47
CA GLY A 248 -25.69 -12.90 -16.08
C GLY A 248 -26.89 -13.04 -15.17
#